data_8aeb5611171f121874c8dd8174d35eef
#
_entry.id   8aeb5611171f121874c8dd8174d35eef
#
_cell.length_a   1.000
_cell.length_b   1.000
_cell.length_c   1.000
_cell.angle_alpha   90.00
_cell.angle_beta   90.00
_cell.angle_gamma   90.00
#
_symmetry.space_group_name_H-M   'P 1'
#
loop_
_entity.id
_entity.type
_entity.pdbx_description
1 polymer ?
#
loop_
_entity_poly.entity_id
_entity_poly.type
_entity_poly.pdbx_seq_one_letter_code
_entity_poly.pdbx_strand_id
1 'polypeptide(L)'
;MSYNIFNHDWYRRFNHTSMEDFLKMSQRFQKFGLTPKDVEEAIKSACDFFHIPMPRMIQDLTNVQNGQTMFVNWHPGLYEDDVLCYNMQQLVNMKVDNKDAFSLVMTHECAHRVLQNTQFPGINNGIWEHELAADFLMGCRAGLWNMDESKLTVRLILTNGSPTHPEGALRALFIRHGKYKAIEMRDNSVPLSIQNLLNEFMAYRQENLELIHQYQRKFYRF
;
A
#
# COMPACT_ATOMS: atom_id res chain seq x y z
N MET A 1 24.85 6.41 6.16
CA MET A 1 25.17 6.53 4.72
C MET A 1 23.92 7.01 4.02
N SER A 2 23.88 8.28 3.58
CA SER A 2 22.72 8.84 2.88
C SER A 2 22.74 8.33 1.44
N TYR A 3 21.75 7.51 1.08
CA TYR A 3 21.53 7.13 -0.31
C TYR A 3 20.97 8.34 -1.07
N ASN A 4 21.83 9.00 -1.80
CA ASN A 4 21.46 10.04 -2.75
C ASN A 4 20.97 9.35 -4.03
N ILE A 5 19.73 8.80 -4.02
CA ILE A 5 19.16 7.98 -5.10
C ILE A 5 18.54 8.82 -6.22
N PHE A 6 18.46 10.13 -6.06
CA PHE A 6 17.74 10.97 -6.99
C PHE A 6 18.66 11.74 -7.91
N ASN A 7 18.80 11.21 -9.13
CA ASN A 7 19.35 11.96 -10.23
C ASN A 7 18.38 13.12 -10.56
N HIS A 8 18.88 14.36 -10.52
CA HIS A 8 18.14 15.60 -10.80
C HIS A 8 17.41 15.58 -12.16
N ASP A 9 17.84 14.71 -13.09
CA ASP A 9 17.24 14.52 -14.41
C ASP A 9 15.88 13.83 -14.36
N TRP A 10 15.61 13.03 -13.32
CA TRP A 10 14.33 12.34 -13.14
C TRP A 10 13.18 13.34 -12.94
N TYR A 11 13.38 14.34 -12.08
CA TYR A 11 12.36 15.37 -11.81
C TYR A 11 12.10 16.31 -13.01
N ARG A 12 13.12 16.64 -13.78
CA ARG A 12 12.97 17.45 -15.01
C ARG A 12 12.07 16.77 -16.04
N ARG A 13 12.08 15.43 -16.14
CA ARG A 13 11.23 14.67 -17.06
C ARG A 13 9.74 14.77 -16.72
N PHE A 14 9.38 14.92 -15.44
CA PHE A 14 7.98 15.00 -15.00
C PHE A 14 7.38 16.41 -15.08
N ASN A 15 8.17 17.45 -14.92
CA ASN A 15 7.69 18.83 -15.03
C ASN A 15 7.40 19.27 -16.48
N HIS A 16 7.77 18.47 -17.47
CA HIS A 16 7.50 18.71 -18.88
C HIS A 16 6.56 17.67 -19.50
N THR A 17 5.60 17.15 -18.72
CA THR A 17 4.52 16.35 -19.30
C THR A 17 3.78 17.23 -20.31
N SER A 18 3.94 16.92 -21.58
CA SER A 18 3.26 17.64 -22.64
C SER A 18 1.74 17.42 -22.52
N MET A 19 0.95 18.33 -23.09
CA MET A 19 -0.50 18.12 -23.19
C MET A 19 -0.82 16.80 -23.91
N GLU A 20 0.01 16.38 -24.85
CA GLU A 20 -0.12 15.12 -25.58
C GLU A 20 0.10 13.91 -24.66
N ASP A 21 1.09 13.96 -23.76
CA ASP A 21 1.31 12.90 -22.77
C ASP A 21 0.19 12.85 -21.75
N PHE A 22 -0.35 13.99 -21.34
CA PHE A 22 -1.52 14.08 -20.47
C PHE A 22 -2.76 13.46 -21.13
N LEU A 23 -2.99 13.74 -22.41
CA LEU A 23 -4.10 13.15 -23.18
C LEU A 23 -3.91 11.63 -23.36
N LYS A 24 -2.71 11.17 -23.66
CA LYS A 24 -2.39 9.72 -23.73
C LYS A 24 -2.61 9.05 -22.38
N MET A 25 -2.23 9.70 -21.28
CA MET A 25 -2.52 9.24 -19.92
C MET A 25 -4.02 9.14 -19.66
N SER A 26 -4.78 10.19 -19.97
CA SER A 26 -6.23 10.22 -19.78
C SER A 26 -6.94 9.10 -20.56
N GLN A 27 -6.54 8.85 -21.82
CA GLN A 27 -7.05 7.73 -22.60
C GLN A 27 -6.69 6.36 -22.02
N ARG A 28 -5.50 6.22 -21.44
CA ARG A 28 -5.10 4.98 -20.75
C ARG A 28 -5.90 4.75 -19.47
N PHE A 29 -6.14 5.80 -18.68
CA PHE A 29 -7.00 5.72 -17.50
C PHE A 29 -8.41 5.25 -17.86
N GLN A 30 -9.02 5.81 -18.91
CA GLN A 30 -10.34 5.40 -19.39
C GLN A 30 -10.39 3.93 -19.80
N LYS A 31 -9.32 3.42 -20.42
CA LYS A 31 -9.21 2.00 -20.80
C LYS A 31 -9.22 1.07 -19.57
N PHE A 32 -8.80 1.54 -18.40
CA PHE A 32 -8.72 0.77 -17.17
C PHE A 32 -9.90 1.01 -16.22
N GLY A 33 -10.90 1.79 -16.64
CA GLY A 33 -12.08 2.08 -15.81
C GLY A 33 -11.82 3.01 -14.62
N LEU A 34 -10.62 3.61 -14.53
CA LEU A 34 -10.26 4.61 -13.53
C LEU A 34 -9.96 5.94 -14.21
N THR A 35 -10.48 7.01 -13.64
CA THR A 35 -10.18 8.38 -14.07
C THR A 35 -9.08 8.99 -13.20
N PRO A 36 -8.39 10.07 -13.64
CA PRO A 36 -7.46 10.80 -12.78
C PRO A 36 -8.11 11.27 -11.48
N LYS A 37 -9.38 11.60 -11.51
CA LYS A 37 -10.16 11.97 -10.33
C LYS A 37 -10.33 10.80 -9.36
N ASP A 38 -10.60 9.59 -9.86
CA ASP A 38 -10.69 8.39 -9.01
C ASP A 38 -9.37 8.09 -8.31
N VAL A 39 -8.23 8.34 -8.97
CA VAL A 39 -6.90 8.20 -8.38
C VAL A 39 -6.70 9.20 -7.25
N GLU A 40 -6.99 10.47 -7.49
CA GLU A 40 -6.89 11.53 -6.48
C GLU A 40 -7.81 11.27 -5.29
N GLU A 41 -9.07 10.92 -5.54
CA GLU A 41 -10.04 10.58 -4.49
C GLU A 41 -9.59 9.37 -3.65
N ALA A 42 -9.04 8.34 -4.28
CA ALA A 42 -8.59 7.14 -3.58
C ALA A 42 -7.47 7.46 -2.58
N ILE A 43 -6.51 8.28 -3.00
CA ILE A 43 -5.39 8.68 -2.14
C ILE A 43 -5.84 9.63 -1.06
N LYS A 44 -6.60 10.67 -1.43
CA LYS A 44 -7.16 11.58 -0.44
C LYS A 44 -7.91 10.83 0.65
N SER A 45 -8.76 9.91 0.26
CA SER A 45 -9.55 9.08 1.16
C SER A 45 -8.69 8.17 2.05
N ALA A 46 -7.57 7.64 1.53
CA ALA A 46 -6.61 6.87 2.34
C ALA A 46 -5.86 7.78 3.34
N CYS A 47 -5.44 8.96 2.91
CA CYS A 47 -4.81 9.95 3.78
C CYS A 47 -5.76 10.44 4.89
N ASP A 48 -7.03 10.71 4.55
CA ASP A 48 -8.06 11.11 5.50
C ASP A 48 -8.29 10.02 6.57
N PHE A 49 -8.29 8.75 6.19
CA PHE A 49 -8.41 7.62 7.14
C PHE A 49 -7.28 7.58 8.16
N PHE A 50 -6.07 7.93 7.75
CA PHE A 50 -4.90 7.93 8.62
C PHE A 50 -4.60 9.31 9.24
N HIS A 51 -5.36 10.35 8.92
CA HIS A 51 -5.11 11.73 9.34
C HIS A 51 -3.70 12.24 8.96
N ILE A 52 -3.22 11.86 7.77
CA ILE A 52 -1.95 12.32 7.22
C ILE A 52 -2.16 13.29 6.06
N PRO A 53 -1.22 14.21 5.82
CA PRO A 53 -1.28 15.10 4.66
C PRO A 53 -1.28 14.30 3.34
N MET A 54 -2.01 14.81 2.35
CA MET A 54 -2.00 14.24 1.01
C MET A 54 -0.63 14.48 0.35
N PRO A 55 0.04 13.44 -0.17
CA PRO A 55 1.31 13.60 -0.86
C PRO A 55 1.12 14.24 -2.22
N ARG A 56 2.19 14.80 -2.77
CA ARG A 56 2.24 15.14 -4.18
C ARG A 56 2.25 13.87 -5.02
N MET A 57 1.38 13.81 -6.02
CA MET A 57 1.20 12.64 -6.87
C MET A 57 2.04 12.71 -8.13
N ILE A 58 2.76 11.63 -8.46
CA ILE A 58 3.51 11.51 -9.70
C ILE A 58 3.23 10.14 -10.32
N GLN A 59 2.73 10.13 -11.55
CA GLN A 59 2.63 8.90 -12.32
C GLN A 59 3.99 8.59 -12.98
N ASP A 60 4.57 7.45 -12.65
CA ASP A 60 5.79 6.96 -13.30
C ASP A 60 5.44 6.24 -14.61
N LEU A 61 5.85 6.84 -15.71
CA LEU A 61 5.66 6.32 -17.06
C LEU A 61 6.87 5.52 -17.56
N THR A 62 8.01 5.56 -16.86
CA THR A 62 9.30 5.18 -17.44
C THR A 62 9.76 3.77 -17.08
N ASN A 63 9.31 3.17 -15.98
CA ASN A 63 9.90 1.94 -15.44
C ASN A 63 9.23 0.64 -15.87
N VAL A 64 8.42 0.66 -16.92
CA VAL A 64 7.79 -0.56 -17.47
C VAL A 64 8.82 -1.49 -18.13
N GLN A 65 9.97 -0.97 -18.57
CA GLN A 65 10.91 -1.71 -19.42
C GLN A 65 11.90 -2.59 -18.66
N ASN A 66 12.17 -2.35 -17.40
CA ASN A 66 13.27 -2.99 -16.68
C ASN A 66 12.86 -4.03 -15.62
N GLY A 67 11.61 -4.46 -15.57
CA GLY A 67 11.16 -5.50 -14.62
C GLY A 67 11.27 -5.11 -13.15
N GLN A 68 11.62 -3.88 -12.84
CA GLN A 68 11.64 -3.35 -11.47
C GLN A 68 10.22 -2.94 -11.09
N THR A 69 9.64 -3.72 -10.24
CA THR A 69 8.24 -3.73 -9.86
C THR A 69 7.97 -2.82 -8.67
N MET A 70 8.08 -1.52 -8.83
CA MET A 70 7.50 -0.61 -7.84
C MET A 70 6.18 -0.10 -8.38
N PHE A 71 5.07 -0.65 -7.87
CA PHE A 71 3.72 -0.27 -8.28
C PHE A 71 3.35 1.11 -7.76
N VAL A 72 3.72 1.34 -6.51
CA VAL A 72 3.55 2.58 -5.77
C VAL A 72 4.78 2.75 -4.89
N ASN A 73 5.24 3.95 -4.71
CA ASN A 73 6.36 4.25 -3.84
C ASN A 73 6.18 5.63 -3.20
N TRP A 74 6.24 5.64 -1.88
CA TRP A 74 6.15 6.86 -1.09
C TRP A 74 7.55 7.39 -0.78
N HIS A 75 7.81 8.63 -1.14
CA HIS A 75 9.07 9.33 -0.89
C HIS A 75 8.86 10.45 0.13
N PRO A 76 9.17 10.22 1.41
CA PRO A 76 8.98 11.23 2.45
C PRO A 76 9.94 12.41 2.27
N GLY A 77 9.42 13.63 2.46
CA GLY A 77 10.22 14.84 2.49
C GLY A 77 10.96 15.19 1.20
N LEU A 78 10.55 14.63 0.05
CA LEU A 78 11.11 15.01 -1.23
C LEU A 78 10.58 16.42 -1.61
N TYR A 79 11.47 17.37 -1.79
CA TYR A 79 11.13 18.78 -2.10
C TYR A 79 10.19 19.44 -1.07
N GLU A 80 10.44 19.20 0.22
CA GLU A 80 9.65 19.72 1.34
C GLU A 80 8.27 19.05 1.51
N ASP A 81 7.79 18.32 0.51
CA ASP A 81 6.55 17.54 0.53
C ASP A 81 6.81 16.04 0.44
N ASP A 82 5.87 15.26 0.92
CA ASP A 82 5.84 13.83 0.60
C ASP A 82 5.41 13.62 -0.86
N VAL A 83 6.06 12.70 -1.56
CA VAL A 83 5.76 12.37 -2.95
C VAL A 83 5.35 10.90 -3.05
N LEU A 84 4.22 10.63 -3.69
CA LEU A 84 3.77 9.29 -4.03
C LEU A 84 3.92 9.06 -5.54
N CYS A 85 4.81 8.16 -5.90
CA CYS A 85 4.98 7.69 -7.28
C CYS A 85 4.16 6.42 -7.50
N TYR A 86 3.42 6.32 -8.60
CA TYR A 86 2.65 5.13 -8.94
C TYR A 86 2.75 4.80 -10.43
N ASN A 87 2.64 3.52 -10.77
CA ASN A 87 2.64 3.05 -12.15
C ASN A 87 1.31 2.36 -12.49
N MET A 88 0.46 3.05 -13.23
CA MET A 88 -0.88 2.56 -13.56
C MET A 88 -0.85 1.28 -14.39
N GLN A 89 0.10 1.14 -15.32
CA GLN A 89 0.20 -0.08 -16.14
C GLN A 89 0.51 -1.32 -15.29
N GLN A 90 1.37 -1.17 -14.30
CA GLN A 90 1.70 -2.27 -13.39
C GLN A 90 0.51 -2.62 -12.49
N LEU A 91 -0.18 -1.62 -11.93
CA LEU A 91 -1.39 -1.82 -11.13
C LEU A 91 -2.45 -2.59 -11.91
N VAL A 92 -2.66 -2.24 -13.19
CA VAL A 92 -3.58 -2.95 -14.07
C VAL A 92 -3.11 -4.37 -14.37
N ASN A 93 -1.82 -4.59 -14.61
CA ASN A 93 -1.26 -5.92 -14.80
C ASN A 93 -1.49 -6.82 -13.58
N MET A 94 -1.50 -6.23 -12.38
CA MET A 94 -1.86 -6.90 -11.13
C MET A 94 -3.38 -7.03 -10.90
N LYS A 95 -4.19 -6.59 -11.86
CA LYS A 95 -5.66 -6.54 -11.74
C LYS A 95 -6.18 -5.59 -10.67
N VAL A 96 -5.42 -4.56 -10.36
CA VAL A 96 -5.86 -3.40 -9.60
C VAL A 96 -6.55 -2.43 -10.57
N ASP A 97 -7.66 -2.86 -11.14
CA ASP A 97 -8.36 -2.21 -12.25
C ASP A 97 -9.74 -1.65 -11.88
N ASN A 98 -10.03 -1.65 -10.59
CA ASN A 98 -11.26 -1.08 -10.05
C ASN A 98 -10.98 -0.14 -8.87
N LYS A 99 -11.96 0.71 -8.56
CA LYS A 99 -11.84 1.78 -7.57
C LYS A 99 -11.49 1.27 -6.17
N ASP A 100 -12.14 0.20 -5.72
CA ASP A 100 -11.90 -0.35 -4.38
C ASP A 100 -10.50 -0.96 -4.27
N ALA A 101 -10.11 -1.83 -5.21
CA ALA A 101 -8.78 -2.42 -5.20
C ALA A 101 -7.68 -1.36 -5.28
N PHE A 102 -7.85 -0.32 -6.11
CA PHE A 102 -6.91 0.79 -6.19
C PHE A 102 -6.84 1.56 -4.88
N SER A 103 -8.00 1.90 -4.29
CA SER A 103 -8.08 2.61 -3.02
C SER A 103 -7.45 1.81 -1.87
N LEU A 104 -7.57 0.48 -1.88
CA LEU A 104 -6.94 -0.40 -0.89
C LEU A 104 -5.41 -0.42 -1.05
N VAL A 105 -4.89 -0.48 -2.27
CA VAL A 105 -3.44 -0.35 -2.50
C VAL A 105 -2.93 0.99 -1.97
N MET A 106 -3.64 2.09 -2.25
CA MET A 106 -3.26 3.40 -1.70
C MET A 106 -3.31 3.42 -0.18
N THR A 107 -4.26 2.69 0.43
CA THR A 107 -4.32 2.54 1.89
C THR A 107 -3.09 1.83 2.44
N HIS A 108 -2.64 0.76 1.79
CA HIS A 108 -1.43 0.03 2.14
C HIS A 108 -0.19 0.95 2.13
N GLU A 109 -0.02 1.74 1.08
CA GLU A 109 1.10 2.68 0.97
C GLU A 109 1.03 3.82 2.01
N CYS A 110 -0.16 4.37 2.26
CA CYS A 110 -0.36 5.34 3.33
C CYS A 110 -0.08 4.74 4.72
N ALA A 111 -0.41 3.45 4.92
CA ALA A 111 -0.08 2.76 6.16
C ALA A 111 1.43 2.69 6.38
N HIS A 112 2.24 2.42 5.36
CA HIS A 112 3.70 2.47 5.47
C HIS A 112 4.18 3.84 5.99
N ARG A 113 3.59 4.93 5.51
CA ARG A 113 3.94 6.27 5.97
C ARG A 113 3.60 6.50 7.44
N VAL A 114 2.47 5.99 7.89
CA VAL A 114 2.06 6.04 9.31
C VAL A 114 3.00 5.20 10.16
N LEU A 115 3.31 3.99 9.74
CA LEU A 115 4.18 3.07 10.47
C LEU A 115 5.62 3.59 10.61
N GLN A 116 6.15 4.30 9.61
CA GLN A 116 7.46 4.96 9.68
C GLN A 116 7.52 6.05 10.78
N ASN A 117 6.41 6.73 11.01
CA ASN A 117 6.31 7.82 11.99
C ASN A 117 5.93 7.33 13.40
N THR A 118 5.41 6.12 13.52
CA THR A 118 5.03 5.52 14.79
C THR A 118 6.17 4.64 15.29
N GLN A 119 6.72 4.99 16.46
CA GLN A 119 7.64 4.10 17.17
C GLN A 119 6.85 2.96 17.82
N PHE A 120 6.35 2.03 17.02
CA PHE A 120 5.62 0.89 17.53
C PHE A 120 6.62 -0.24 17.81
N PRO A 121 6.85 -0.63 19.07
CA PRO A 121 7.78 -1.71 19.39
C PRO A 121 7.37 -3.00 18.67
N GLY A 122 8.31 -3.61 17.93
CA GLY A 122 8.08 -4.87 17.23
C GLY A 122 7.67 -4.78 15.77
N ILE A 123 7.16 -3.64 15.29
CA ILE A 123 6.86 -3.48 13.85
C ILE A 123 8.10 -3.04 13.08
N ASN A 124 8.97 -2.26 13.69
CA ASN A 124 10.18 -1.72 13.04
C ASN A 124 11.36 -2.72 12.97
N ASN A 125 11.22 -3.93 13.52
CA ASN A 125 12.31 -4.91 13.61
C ASN A 125 12.39 -5.87 12.42
N GLY A 126 11.43 -5.84 11.49
CA GLY A 126 11.42 -6.71 10.33
C GLY A 126 10.62 -6.13 9.16
N ILE A 127 11.15 -6.37 7.95
CA ILE A 127 10.49 -5.90 6.72
C ILE A 127 9.10 -6.54 6.58
N TRP A 128 8.98 -7.82 6.91
CA TRP A 128 7.71 -8.55 6.83
C TRP A 128 6.67 -8.05 7.82
N GLU A 129 7.08 -7.70 9.04
CA GLU A 129 6.17 -7.15 10.05
C GLU A 129 5.57 -5.82 9.60
N HIS A 130 6.38 -5.01 8.91
CA HIS A 130 5.93 -3.74 8.37
C HIS A 130 4.90 -3.93 7.24
N GLU A 131 5.16 -4.89 6.35
CA GLU A 131 4.22 -5.26 5.27
C GLU A 131 2.90 -5.81 5.83
N LEU A 132 2.97 -6.75 6.79
CA LEU A 132 1.79 -7.35 7.40
C LEU A 132 0.97 -6.35 8.22
N ALA A 133 1.62 -5.38 8.86
CA ALA A 133 0.93 -4.29 9.56
C ALA A 133 0.20 -3.36 8.57
N ALA A 134 0.82 -3.04 7.44
CA ALA A 134 0.19 -2.25 6.39
C ALA A 134 -1.01 -3.00 5.77
N ASP A 135 -0.88 -4.30 5.53
CA ASP A 135 -1.97 -5.15 5.05
C ASP A 135 -3.13 -5.23 6.06
N PHE A 136 -2.84 -5.36 7.36
CA PHE A 136 -3.84 -5.37 8.41
C PHE A 136 -4.62 -4.04 8.45
N LEU A 137 -3.92 -2.89 8.42
CA LEU A 137 -4.55 -1.57 8.41
C LEU A 137 -5.37 -1.32 7.13
N MET A 138 -4.90 -1.83 5.99
CA MET A 138 -5.67 -1.84 4.75
C MET A 138 -6.98 -2.63 4.92
N GLY A 139 -6.92 -3.79 5.55
CA GLY A 139 -8.09 -4.60 5.90
C GLY A 139 -9.06 -3.86 6.82
N CYS A 140 -8.54 -3.17 7.85
CA CYS A 140 -9.36 -2.36 8.75
C CYS A 140 -10.20 -1.32 8.00
N ARG A 141 -9.56 -0.58 7.08
CA ARG A 141 -10.28 0.39 6.26
C ARG A 141 -11.32 -0.29 5.35
N ALA A 142 -10.98 -1.44 4.75
CA ALA A 142 -11.92 -2.19 3.93
C ALA A 142 -13.20 -2.56 4.71
N GLY A 143 -13.04 -2.99 5.96
CA GLY A 143 -14.18 -3.32 6.83
C GLY A 143 -15.02 -2.11 7.23
N LEU A 144 -14.37 -1.03 7.65
CA LEU A 144 -15.05 0.17 8.12
C LEU A 144 -15.81 0.91 7.02
N TRP A 145 -15.31 0.87 5.79
CA TRP A 145 -15.88 1.57 4.64
C TRP A 145 -16.62 0.65 3.67
N ASN A 146 -16.82 -0.61 4.06
CA ASN A 146 -17.50 -1.64 3.27
C ASN A 146 -16.98 -1.78 1.84
N MET A 147 -15.64 -1.78 1.70
CA MET A 147 -14.96 -1.92 0.41
C MET A 147 -14.82 -3.40 0.02
N ASP A 148 -14.86 -3.69 -1.28
CA ASP A 148 -14.64 -5.03 -1.81
C ASP A 148 -13.14 -5.33 -1.98
N GLU A 149 -12.57 -6.04 -1.02
CA GLU A 149 -11.19 -6.51 -1.06
C GLU A 149 -11.01 -7.84 -1.80
N SER A 150 -12.09 -8.50 -2.20
CA SER A 150 -12.04 -9.88 -2.70
C SER A 150 -11.17 -10.04 -3.94
N LYS A 151 -11.25 -9.13 -4.90
CA LYS A 151 -10.44 -9.16 -6.11
C LYS A 151 -8.95 -9.00 -5.82
N LEU A 152 -8.61 -8.10 -4.88
CA LEU A 152 -7.23 -7.87 -4.48
C LEU A 152 -6.67 -9.08 -3.71
N THR A 153 -7.40 -9.60 -2.73
CA THR A 153 -6.95 -10.74 -1.91
C THR A 153 -6.80 -12.02 -2.72
N VAL A 154 -7.71 -12.32 -3.65
CA VAL A 154 -7.57 -13.48 -4.56
C VAL A 154 -6.29 -13.37 -5.40
N ARG A 155 -5.91 -12.17 -5.84
CA ARG A 155 -4.66 -11.96 -6.59
C ARG A 155 -3.44 -12.10 -5.71
N LEU A 156 -3.48 -11.53 -4.50
CA LEU A 156 -2.40 -11.66 -3.54
C LEU A 156 -2.10 -13.13 -3.21
N ILE A 157 -3.11 -13.95 -2.97
CA ILE A 157 -2.95 -15.38 -2.65
C ILE A 157 -2.13 -16.12 -3.71
N LEU A 158 -2.17 -15.67 -4.96
CA LEU A 158 -1.41 -16.26 -6.07
C LEU A 158 0.02 -15.74 -6.18
N THR A 159 0.44 -14.77 -5.33
CA THR A 159 1.79 -14.23 -5.38
C THR A 159 2.73 -15.02 -4.48
N ASN A 160 3.90 -15.35 -5.03
CA ASN A 160 4.99 -15.88 -4.24
C ASN A 160 5.59 -14.75 -3.40
N GLY A 161 6.04 -15.08 -2.19
CA GLY A 161 6.76 -14.14 -1.35
C GLY A 161 8.19 -13.88 -1.85
N SER A 162 8.86 -13.00 -1.14
CA SER A 162 10.28 -12.67 -1.33
C SER A 162 10.94 -12.40 0.03
N PRO A 163 12.24 -12.20 0.11
CA PRO A 163 12.88 -11.76 1.35
C PRO A 163 12.31 -10.44 1.91
N THR A 164 11.74 -9.60 1.05
CA THR A 164 11.19 -8.29 1.42
C THR A 164 9.66 -8.26 1.54
N HIS A 165 8.95 -9.21 0.95
CA HIS A 165 7.48 -9.25 0.97
C HIS A 165 6.99 -10.64 1.35
N PRO A 166 6.05 -10.76 2.30
CA PRO A 166 5.43 -12.03 2.64
C PRO A 166 4.71 -12.67 1.46
N GLU A 167 4.55 -14.00 1.49
CA GLU A 167 3.68 -14.68 0.52
C GLU A 167 2.25 -14.15 0.58
N GLY A 168 1.61 -14.06 -0.57
CA GLY A 168 0.29 -13.48 -0.69
C GLY A 168 -0.78 -14.18 0.15
N ALA A 169 -0.64 -15.49 0.39
CA ALA A 169 -1.53 -16.21 1.29
C ALA A 169 -1.47 -15.68 2.73
N LEU A 170 -0.26 -15.41 3.23
CA LEU A 170 -0.06 -14.82 4.56
C LEU A 170 -0.60 -13.38 4.60
N ARG A 171 -0.31 -12.57 3.59
CA ARG A 171 -0.83 -11.20 3.45
C ARG A 171 -2.37 -11.19 3.49
N ALA A 172 -3.03 -12.05 2.72
CA ALA A 172 -4.49 -12.16 2.69
C ALA A 172 -5.11 -12.51 4.05
N LEU A 173 -4.42 -13.29 4.89
CA LEU A 173 -4.87 -13.58 6.25
C LEU A 173 -4.90 -12.30 7.10
N PHE A 174 -3.86 -11.47 7.04
CA PHE A 174 -3.78 -10.24 7.81
C PHE A 174 -4.79 -9.19 7.32
N ILE A 175 -5.00 -9.05 6.00
CA ILE A 175 -6.05 -8.19 5.44
C ILE A 175 -7.42 -8.61 5.97
N ARG A 176 -7.74 -9.90 5.87
CA ARG A 176 -9.03 -10.43 6.31
C ARG A 176 -9.23 -10.23 7.81
N HIS A 177 -8.22 -10.52 8.62
CA HIS A 177 -8.31 -10.31 10.07
C HIS A 177 -8.54 -8.84 10.41
N GLY A 178 -7.78 -7.92 9.80
CA GLY A 178 -7.97 -6.48 9.98
C GLY A 178 -9.40 -6.03 9.64
N LYS A 179 -9.97 -6.54 8.55
CA LYS A 179 -11.35 -6.25 8.16
C LYS A 179 -12.35 -6.64 9.25
N TYR A 180 -12.31 -7.89 9.69
CA TYR A 180 -13.26 -8.39 10.70
C TYR A 180 -13.06 -7.72 12.05
N LYS A 181 -11.82 -7.50 12.44
CA LYS A 181 -11.49 -6.88 13.73
C LYS A 181 -11.96 -5.43 13.82
N ALA A 182 -11.78 -4.67 12.77
CA ALA A 182 -12.26 -3.29 12.72
C ALA A 182 -13.80 -3.20 12.77
N ILE A 183 -14.49 -4.12 12.11
CA ILE A 183 -15.95 -4.24 12.20
C ILE A 183 -16.37 -4.57 13.64
N GLU A 184 -15.75 -5.58 14.25
CA GLU A 184 -16.00 -5.99 15.63
C GLU A 184 -15.80 -4.82 16.62
N MET A 185 -14.68 -4.09 16.48
CA MET A 185 -14.38 -2.93 17.32
C MET A 185 -15.44 -1.83 17.16
N ARG A 186 -15.83 -1.51 15.92
CA ARG A 186 -16.90 -0.55 15.64
C ARG A 186 -18.22 -0.95 16.29
N ASP A 187 -18.63 -2.22 16.10
CA ASP A 187 -19.91 -2.73 16.57
C ASP A 187 -19.96 -2.81 18.11
N ASN A 188 -18.81 -2.99 18.74
CA ASN A 188 -18.63 -2.95 20.21
C ASN A 188 -18.29 -1.56 20.75
N SER A 189 -18.33 -0.51 19.92
CA SER A 189 -18.00 0.88 20.32
C SER A 189 -16.59 1.06 20.91
N VAL A 190 -15.64 0.21 20.48
CA VAL A 190 -14.22 0.38 20.83
C VAL A 190 -13.62 1.50 19.99
N PRO A 191 -12.84 2.43 20.57
CA PRO A 191 -12.23 3.50 19.80
C PRO A 191 -11.33 3.01 18.67
N LEU A 192 -11.56 3.49 17.45
CA LEU A 192 -10.85 3.10 16.21
C LEU A 192 -9.61 3.98 15.97
N SER A 193 -8.81 4.22 17.00
CA SER A 193 -7.52 4.90 16.81
C SER A 193 -6.49 3.98 16.14
N ILE A 194 -5.53 4.56 15.43
CA ILE A 194 -4.42 3.79 14.83
C ILE A 194 -3.69 2.97 15.91
N GLN A 195 -3.50 3.54 17.10
CA GLN A 195 -2.89 2.84 18.24
C GLN A 195 -3.66 1.58 18.62
N ASN A 196 -4.99 1.65 18.72
CA ASN A 196 -5.82 0.50 19.08
C ASN A 196 -5.82 -0.55 17.97
N LEU A 197 -5.90 -0.13 16.70
CA LEU A 197 -5.80 -1.05 15.57
C LEU A 197 -4.44 -1.76 15.54
N LEU A 198 -3.34 -1.06 15.82
CA LEU A 198 -2.02 -1.68 15.89
C LEU A 198 -1.83 -2.60 17.10
N ASN A 199 -2.49 -2.34 18.22
CA ASN A 199 -2.52 -3.28 19.34
C ASN A 199 -3.18 -4.60 18.94
N GLU A 200 -4.29 -4.56 18.19
CA GLU A 200 -4.95 -5.76 17.65
C GLU A 200 -4.07 -6.48 16.62
N PHE A 201 -3.38 -5.74 15.77
CA PHE A 201 -2.38 -6.33 14.88
C PHE A 201 -1.30 -7.09 15.65
N MET A 202 -0.75 -6.50 16.72
CA MET A 202 0.30 -7.13 17.52
C MET A 202 -0.19 -8.40 18.22
N ALA A 203 -1.42 -8.41 18.72
CA ALA A 203 -2.04 -9.60 19.31
C ALA A 203 -2.15 -10.72 18.25
N TYR A 204 -2.72 -10.42 17.09
CA TYR A 204 -2.88 -11.39 16.01
C TYR A 204 -1.53 -11.88 15.45
N ARG A 205 -0.55 -10.97 15.30
CA ARG A 205 0.82 -11.35 14.91
C ARG A 205 1.42 -12.34 15.89
N GLN A 206 1.26 -12.11 17.20
CA GLN A 206 1.79 -13.00 18.25
C GLN A 206 1.15 -14.39 18.16
N GLU A 207 -0.16 -14.47 17.96
CA GLU A 207 -0.89 -15.72 17.77
C GLU A 207 -0.42 -16.51 16.54
N ASN A 208 0.04 -15.81 15.50
CA ASN A 208 0.47 -16.38 14.23
C ASN A 208 2.01 -16.37 14.02
N LEU A 209 2.78 -16.16 15.09
CA LEU A 209 4.23 -16.01 15.00
C LEU A 209 4.92 -17.25 14.38
N GLU A 210 4.49 -18.46 14.76
CA GLU A 210 5.05 -19.69 14.20
C GLU A 210 4.71 -19.84 12.71
N LEU A 211 3.51 -19.47 12.30
CA LEU A 211 3.12 -19.45 10.89
C LEU A 211 3.98 -18.47 10.08
N ILE A 212 4.19 -17.26 10.61
CA ILE A 212 5.07 -16.26 9.98
C ILE A 212 6.48 -16.83 9.80
N HIS A 213 7.05 -17.43 10.85
CA HIS A 213 8.36 -18.07 10.80
C HIS A 213 8.43 -19.23 9.81
N GLN A 214 7.36 -20.03 9.66
CA GLN A 214 7.31 -21.10 8.65
C GLN A 214 7.42 -20.54 7.23
N TYR A 215 6.74 -19.43 6.95
CA TYR A 215 6.84 -18.76 5.65
C TYR A 215 8.23 -18.13 5.46
N GLN A 216 8.79 -17.50 6.47
CA GLN A 216 10.13 -16.88 6.41
C GLN A 216 11.23 -17.90 6.15
N ARG A 217 11.17 -19.10 6.73
CA ARG A 217 12.17 -20.17 6.52
C ARG A 217 12.34 -20.58 5.06
N LYS A 218 11.39 -20.28 4.18
CA LYS A 218 11.54 -20.53 2.73
C LYS A 218 12.56 -19.60 2.08
N PHE A 219 12.80 -18.43 2.65
CA PHE A 219 13.66 -17.38 2.10
C PHE A 219 14.95 -17.18 2.88
N TYR A 220 14.93 -17.45 4.17
CA TYR A 220 16.08 -17.34 5.06
C TYR A 220 16.52 -18.75 5.48
N ARG A 221 17.67 -19.21 4.96
CA ARG A 221 18.33 -20.40 5.48
C ARG A 221 19.04 -19.98 6.78
N PHE A 222 18.45 -20.33 7.91
CA PHE A 222 19.08 -20.23 9.22
C PHE A 222 19.99 -21.44 9.43
#